data_3bbd6f58f574dfc17db4726d2a073896
#
_entry.id   3bbd6f58f574dfc17db4726d2a073896
#
_cell.length_a   1.000
_cell.length_b   1.000
_cell.length_c   1.000
_cell.angle_alpha   90.00
_cell.angle_beta   90.00
_cell.angle_gamma   90.00
#
_symmetry.space_group_name_H-M   'P 1'
#
loop_
_entity.id
_entity.type
_entity.pdbx_description
1 polymer ?
#
loop_
_entity_poly.entity_id
_entity_poly.type
_entity_poly.pdbx_seq_one_letter_code
_entity_poly.pdbx_strand_id
1 'polypeptide(L)'
;MFEKREFPILEFDPNPKAKIEPSNIMAKTDVPEYCVITFFGDVINEMLQSNKLKQVAMFYSATVNLPIYETEYNGKSIAIVQGFLGSAGSAALLEELIVMGIKKFIVCGAAGVLQKGIQVGHLVVPYSAVRDEGVSYHYVEPSREIECNQHAINIIEKLFQDENIPYIKAKTWTTDAFYRETEDKIALRVLEGCVTVEMEAAAFFAVSRFRNVVLGQILFGGDDLSGVEWDSRRWNSREEIRRSLVELSFKTCLQL
;
A
#
# COMPACT_ATOMS: atom_id res chain seq x y z
N MET A 1 27.35 19.45 -0.74
CA MET A 1 28.06 18.26 -1.29
C MET A 1 27.42 17.05 -0.66
N PHE A 2 27.07 16.02 -1.43
CA PHE A 2 26.49 14.78 -0.92
C PHE A 2 27.54 14.06 -0.04
N GLU A 3 27.19 13.73 1.19
CA GLU A 3 28.14 13.18 2.16
C GLU A 3 27.96 11.67 2.32
N LYS A 4 29.07 10.95 2.28
CA LYS A 4 29.11 9.52 2.58
C LYS A 4 28.80 9.28 4.06
N ARG A 5 27.85 8.35 4.34
CA ARG A 5 27.50 7.87 5.67
C ARG A 5 28.10 6.48 5.93
N GLU A 6 28.05 6.04 7.17
CA GLU A 6 28.47 4.68 7.55
C GLU A 6 27.65 3.62 6.79
N PHE A 7 26.34 3.83 6.70
CA PHE A 7 25.42 2.96 5.95
C PHE A 7 24.83 3.75 4.78
N PRO A 8 24.95 3.24 3.53
CA PRO A 8 24.44 3.95 2.34
C PRO A 8 22.94 4.25 2.40
N ILE A 9 22.14 3.42 3.09
CA ILE A 9 20.71 3.62 3.27
C ILE A 9 20.36 4.94 3.99
N LEU A 10 21.32 5.53 4.70
CA LEU A 10 21.15 6.81 5.43
C LEU A 10 21.58 8.01 4.60
N GLU A 11 21.97 7.82 3.34
CA GLU A 11 22.45 8.85 2.41
C GLU A 11 21.25 9.43 1.63
N PHE A 12 20.44 10.24 2.29
CA PHE A 12 19.28 10.89 1.65
C PHE A 12 19.72 12.11 0.83
N ASP A 13 19.25 12.17 -0.43
CA ASP A 13 19.41 13.32 -1.31
C ASP A 13 18.06 14.06 -1.47
N PRO A 14 17.92 15.30 -1.00
CA PRO A 14 16.67 16.06 -1.12
C PRO A 14 16.41 16.56 -2.55
N ASN A 15 17.33 16.35 -3.50
CA ASN A 15 17.14 16.81 -4.87
C ASN A 15 15.94 16.09 -5.50
N PRO A 16 14.90 16.81 -5.97
CA PRO A 16 13.73 16.17 -6.55
C PRO A 16 13.97 15.55 -7.93
N LYS A 17 15.13 15.84 -8.55
CA LYS A 17 15.47 15.32 -9.89
C LYS A 17 16.49 14.20 -9.80
N ALA A 18 16.13 13.06 -10.33
CA ALA A 18 17.04 11.93 -10.53
C ALA A 18 17.64 11.93 -11.94
N LYS A 19 18.61 11.08 -12.20
CA LYS A 19 19.16 10.87 -13.54
C LYS A 19 18.15 10.21 -14.47
N ILE A 20 17.32 9.33 -13.93
CA ILE A 20 16.20 8.69 -14.62
C ILE A 20 14.93 9.16 -13.93
N GLU A 21 14.11 9.94 -14.61
CA GLU A 21 12.78 10.35 -14.14
C GLU A 21 11.73 9.40 -14.70
N PRO A 22 10.66 9.07 -13.96
CA PRO A 22 9.58 8.24 -14.48
C PRO A 22 8.97 8.81 -15.77
N SER A 23 8.95 10.14 -15.93
CA SER A 23 8.52 10.84 -17.15
C SER A 23 9.42 10.61 -18.38
N ASN A 24 10.63 10.07 -18.22
CA ASN A 24 11.46 9.65 -19.34
C ASN A 24 11.05 8.27 -19.89
N ILE A 25 10.33 7.48 -19.10
CA ILE A 25 9.93 6.11 -19.43
C ILE A 25 8.45 6.09 -19.81
N MET A 26 7.62 6.83 -19.08
CA MET A 26 6.16 6.84 -19.22
C MET A 26 5.67 8.25 -19.55
N ALA A 27 4.67 8.33 -20.43
CA ALA A 27 3.97 9.58 -20.72
C ALA A 27 2.65 9.66 -19.95
N LYS A 28 2.14 10.90 -19.84
CA LYS A 28 0.76 11.11 -19.38
C LYS A 28 -0.21 10.36 -20.30
N THR A 29 -1.12 9.62 -19.68
CA THR A 29 -2.08 8.74 -20.36
C THR A 29 -3.50 9.16 -19.95
N ASP A 30 -4.48 8.84 -20.77
CA ASP A 30 -5.89 9.05 -20.43
C ASP A 30 -6.35 7.95 -19.45
N VAL A 31 -6.10 8.21 -18.17
CA VAL A 31 -6.45 7.33 -17.04
C VAL A 31 -7.25 8.10 -15.99
N PRO A 32 -8.09 7.44 -15.20
CA PRO A 32 -8.79 8.08 -14.09
C PRO A 32 -7.84 8.76 -13.10
N GLU A 33 -8.28 9.83 -12.43
CA GLU A 33 -7.50 10.51 -11.38
C GLU A 33 -7.38 9.67 -10.11
N TYR A 34 -8.28 8.72 -9.90
CA TYR A 34 -8.40 7.84 -8.74
C TYR A 34 -7.90 6.44 -9.08
N CYS A 35 -7.19 5.80 -8.14
CA CYS A 35 -6.71 4.43 -8.33
C CYS A 35 -6.75 3.60 -7.03
N VAL A 36 -7.23 2.39 -7.13
CA VAL A 36 -7.05 1.37 -6.11
C VAL A 36 -5.88 0.46 -6.51
N ILE A 37 -4.87 0.38 -5.64
CA ILE A 37 -3.79 -0.61 -5.75
C ILE A 37 -4.16 -1.76 -4.82
N THR A 38 -4.33 -2.97 -5.36
CA THR A 38 -4.71 -4.14 -4.57
C THR A 38 -3.77 -5.31 -4.81
N PHE A 39 -3.54 -6.12 -3.77
CA PHE A 39 -2.74 -7.36 -3.88
C PHE A 39 -3.60 -8.59 -4.22
N PHE A 40 -4.89 -8.39 -4.49
CA PHE A 40 -5.87 -9.45 -4.74
C PHE A 40 -6.10 -9.70 -6.23
N GLY A 41 -5.15 -10.39 -6.86
CA GLY A 41 -5.23 -10.75 -8.28
C GLY A 41 -6.45 -11.62 -8.64
N ASP A 42 -6.95 -12.41 -7.69
CA ASP A 42 -8.19 -13.18 -7.83
C ASP A 42 -9.42 -12.27 -8.00
N VAL A 43 -9.53 -11.17 -7.22
CA VAL A 43 -10.61 -10.20 -7.35
C VAL A 43 -10.54 -9.48 -8.70
N ILE A 44 -9.34 -9.07 -9.13
CA ILE A 44 -9.16 -8.47 -10.47
C ILE A 44 -9.59 -9.46 -11.57
N ASN A 45 -9.20 -10.74 -11.47
CA ASN A 45 -9.58 -11.76 -12.43
C ASN A 45 -11.10 -12.00 -12.47
N GLU A 46 -11.77 -12.01 -11.31
CA GLU A 46 -13.24 -12.09 -11.23
C GLU A 46 -13.92 -10.90 -11.92
N MET A 47 -13.41 -9.69 -11.68
CA MET A 47 -13.92 -8.48 -12.32
C MET A 47 -13.71 -8.51 -13.85
N LEU A 48 -12.58 -9.04 -14.33
CA LEU A 48 -12.30 -9.24 -15.76
C LEU A 48 -13.29 -10.24 -16.38
N GLN A 49 -13.51 -11.40 -15.74
CA GLN A 49 -14.45 -12.40 -16.21
C GLN A 49 -15.89 -11.87 -16.27
N SER A 50 -16.21 -10.92 -15.40
CA SER A 50 -17.51 -10.25 -15.35
C SER A 50 -17.62 -9.06 -16.30
N ASN A 51 -16.63 -8.81 -17.16
CA ASN A 51 -16.55 -7.67 -18.08
C ASN A 51 -16.69 -6.29 -17.40
N LYS A 52 -16.25 -6.18 -16.15
CA LYS A 52 -16.29 -4.93 -15.38
C LYS A 52 -15.04 -4.06 -15.56
N LEU A 53 -13.99 -4.60 -16.17
CA LEU A 53 -12.71 -3.92 -16.32
C LEU A 53 -12.35 -3.69 -17.79
N LYS A 54 -11.88 -2.49 -18.10
CA LYS A 54 -11.30 -2.11 -19.39
C LYS A 54 -9.83 -1.78 -19.16
N GLN A 55 -8.91 -2.44 -19.88
CA GLN A 55 -7.50 -2.07 -19.81
C GLN A 55 -7.29 -0.69 -20.46
N VAL A 56 -6.64 0.22 -19.74
CA VAL A 56 -6.37 1.61 -20.18
C VAL A 56 -4.88 1.93 -20.27
N ALA A 57 -4.04 1.19 -19.55
CA ALA A 57 -2.59 1.36 -19.61
C ALA A 57 -1.88 0.05 -19.22
N MET A 58 -0.56 0.08 -19.23
CA MET A 58 0.29 -1.05 -18.84
C MET A 58 1.54 -0.51 -18.15
N PHE A 59 1.85 -1.05 -16.98
CA PHE A 59 3.16 -0.92 -16.37
C PHE A 59 4.07 -2.02 -16.92
N TYR A 60 5.25 -1.66 -17.39
CA TYR A 60 6.23 -2.59 -17.94
C TYR A 60 7.42 -2.72 -17.01
N SER A 61 7.80 -3.94 -16.67
CA SER A 61 9.02 -4.21 -15.91
C SER A 61 9.83 -5.36 -16.53
N ALA A 62 11.05 -5.54 -16.05
CA ALA A 62 11.90 -6.63 -16.51
C ALA A 62 11.37 -8.04 -16.15
N THR A 63 10.44 -8.15 -15.21
CA THR A 63 9.96 -9.43 -14.67
C THR A 63 8.50 -9.69 -14.97
N VAL A 64 7.65 -8.68 -14.94
CA VAL A 64 6.21 -8.80 -15.16
C VAL A 64 5.64 -7.50 -15.71
N ASN A 65 4.62 -7.61 -16.56
CA ASN A 65 3.82 -6.47 -17.00
C ASN A 65 2.51 -6.48 -16.21
N LEU A 66 2.13 -5.32 -15.66
CA LEU A 66 0.90 -5.16 -14.90
C LEU A 66 -0.08 -4.27 -15.69
N PRO A 67 -1.21 -4.84 -16.14
CA PRO A 67 -2.25 -4.05 -16.76
C PRO A 67 -2.90 -3.13 -15.74
N ILE A 68 -3.13 -1.87 -16.13
CA ILE A 68 -3.92 -0.90 -15.40
C ILE A 68 -5.31 -0.91 -16.02
N TYR A 69 -6.31 -1.16 -15.20
CA TYR A 69 -7.69 -1.24 -15.64
C TYR A 69 -8.49 -0.04 -15.14
N GLU A 70 -9.50 0.31 -15.90
CA GLU A 70 -10.55 1.25 -15.53
C GLU A 70 -11.84 0.50 -15.26
N THR A 71 -12.59 0.96 -14.27
CA THR A 71 -13.97 0.54 -13.99
C THR A 71 -14.81 1.74 -13.61
N GLU A 72 -16.11 1.59 -13.63
CA GLU A 72 -17.06 2.55 -13.11
C GLU A 72 -17.56 2.12 -11.74
N TYR A 73 -17.52 3.03 -10.77
CA TYR A 73 -18.09 2.83 -9.44
C TYR A 73 -18.94 4.04 -9.07
N ASN A 74 -20.22 3.83 -8.82
CA ASN A 74 -21.21 4.87 -8.51
C ASN A 74 -21.20 6.04 -9.52
N GLY A 75 -21.10 5.74 -10.82
CA GLY A 75 -21.11 6.72 -11.90
C GLY A 75 -19.79 7.51 -12.06
N LYS A 76 -18.73 7.09 -11.40
CA LYS A 76 -17.39 7.71 -11.52
C LYS A 76 -16.37 6.68 -12.00
N SER A 77 -15.47 7.14 -12.87
CA SER A 77 -14.35 6.34 -13.36
C SER A 77 -13.27 6.23 -12.30
N ILE A 78 -12.73 5.02 -12.10
CA ILE A 78 -11.64 4.72 -11.18
C ILE A 78 -10.74 3.63 -11.76
N ALA A 79 -9.44 3.78 -11.58
CA ALA A 79 -8.48 2.77 -11.97
C ALA A 79 -8.30 1.70 -10.88
N ILE A 80 -7.94 0.49 -11.31
CA ILE A 80 -7.48 -0.58 -10.43
C ILE A 80 -6.26 -1.26 -11.05
N VAL A 81 -5.30 -1.59 -10.21
CA VAL A 81 -4.08 -2.30 -10.61
C VAL A 81 -3.64 -3.27 -9.52
N GLN A 82 -3.02 -4.38 -9.93
CA GLN A 82 -2.38 -5.28 -8.98
C GLN A 82 -1.07 -4.69 -8.48
N GLY A 83 -0.88 -4.66 -7.16
CA GLY A 83 0.37 -4.23 -6.53
C GLY A 83 1.50 -5.25 -6.69
N PHE A 84 2.74 -4.78 -6.62
CA PHE A 84 3.91 -5.64 -6.46
C PHE A 84 4.09 -6.02 -4.99
N LEU A 85 4.55 -7.24 -4.75
CA LEU A 85 5.03 -7.63 -3.45
C LEU A 85 6.37 -6.93 -3.17
N GLY A 86 6.44 -6.23 -2.05
CA GLY A 86 7.65 -5.55 -1.58
C GLY A 86 7.79 -4.11 -2.05
N SER A 87 8.50 -3.35 -1.25
CA SER A 87 8.65 -1.89 -1.36
C SER A 87 9.21 -1.41 -2.68
N ALA A 88 10.21 -2.09 -3.24
CA ALA A 88 10.90 -1.63 -4.46
C ALA A 88 9.98 -1.66 -5.70
N GLY A 89 9.28 -2.78 -5.92
CA GLY A 89 8.36 -2.91 -7.05
C GLY A 89 7.14 -1.99 -6.90
N SER A 90 6.63 -1.88 -5.69
CA SER A 90 5.47 -1.01 -5.36
C SER A 90 5.79 0.47 -5.54
N ALA A 91 6.98 0.92 -5.14
CA ALA A 91 7.43 2.30 -5.38
C ALA A 91 7.57 2.61 -6.87
N ALA A 92 8.17 1.72 -7.66
CA ALA A 92 8.30 1.90 -9.11
C ALA A 92 6.92 1.98 -9.79
N LEU A 93 6.00 1.10 -9.42
CA LEU A 93 4.62 1.14 -9.93
C LEU A 93 3.95 2.48 -9.59
N LEU A 94 4.00 2.92 -8.33
CA LEU A 94 3.38 4.17 -7.89
C LEU A 94 3.94 5.38 -8.64
N GLU A 95 5.26 5.45 -8.85
CA GLU A 95 5.92 6.51 -9.61
C GLU A 95 5.37 6.63 -11.04
N GLU A 96 5.21 5.51 -11.73
CA GLU A 96 4.67 5.52 -13.10
C GLU A 96 3.17 5.84 -13.14
N LEU A 97 2.38 5.34 -12.21
CA LEU A 97 0.96 5.68 -12.08
C LEU A 97 0.75 7.19 -11.89
N ILE A 98 1.62 7.83 -11.09
CA ILE A 98 1.60 9.29 -10.88
C ILE A 98 1.89 10.03 -12.19
N VAL A 99 2.89 9.61 -12.96
CA VAL A 99 3.21 10.23 -14.27
C VAL A 99 2.10 10.02 -15.28
N MET A 100 1.43 8.88 -15.29
CA MET A 100 0.26 8.64 -16.12
C MET A 100 -0.87 9.65 -15.84
N GLY A 101 -0.94 10.23 -14.66
CA GLY A 101 -1.90 11.29 -14.30
C GLY A 101 -2.74 10.99 -13.05
N ILE A 102 -2.54 9.87 -12.40
CA ILE A 102 -3.27 9.48 -11.19
C ILE A 102 -2.74 10.28 -10.00
N LYS A 103 -3.62 10.76 -9.12
CA LYS A 103 -3.26 11.64 -7.99
C LYS A 103 -3.80 11.18 -6.65
N LYS A 104 -4.77 10.27 -6.65
CA LYS A 104 -5.49 9.83 -5.47
C LYS A 104 -5.52 8.31 -5.41
N PHE A 105 -5.03 7.77 -4.31
CA PHE A 105 -4.77 6.35 -4.19
C PHE A 105 -5.34 5.78 -2.89
N ILE A 106 -5.97 4.62 -2.97
CA ILE A 106 -6.15 3.73 -1.83
C ILE A 106 -5.42 2.42 -2.13
N VAL A 107 -4.55 2.02 -1.22
CA VAL A 107 -3.89 0.71 -1.25
C VAL A 107 -4.66 -0.23 -0.34
N CYS A 108 -4.96 -1.45 -0.79
CA CYS A 108 -5.60 -2.45 0.05
C CYS A 108 -4.94 -3.82 -0.06
N GLY A 109 -4.77 -4.46 1.10
CA GLY A 109 -4.08 -5.74 1.19
C GLY A 109 -4.37 -6.48 2.50
N ALA A 110 -3.77 -7.66 2.65
CA ALA A 110 -3.69 -8.37 3.91
C ALA A 110 -2.40 -8.00 4.64
N ALA A 111 -2.37 -8.15 5.95
CA ALA A 111 -1.17 -7.96 6.77
C ALA A 111 -1.09 -9.02 7.86
N GLY A 112 0.11 -9.45 8.21
CA GLY A 112 0.36 -10.33 9.33
C GLY A 112 0.00 -9.63 10.64
N VAL A 113 -0.66 -10.33 11.53
CA VAL A 113 -1.15 -9.82 12.82
C VAL A 113 -0.10 -10.02 13.89
N LEU A 114 0.26 -8.95 14.62
CA LEU A 114 1.26 -8.98 15.70
C LEU A 114 0.66 -8.99 17.09
N GLN A 115 -0.64 -8.72 17.23
CA GLN A 115 -1.32 -8.62 18.52
C GLN A 115 -2.50 -9.58 18.63
N LYS A 116 -2.59 -10.26 19.78
CA LYS A 116 -3.72 -11.15 20.08
C LYS A 116 -5.06 -10.38 20.05
N GLY A 117 -6.10 -11.06 19.57
CA GLY A 117 -7.45 -10.50 19.51
C GLY A 117 -7.82 -9.86 18.16
N ILE A 118 -6.85 -9.57 17.30
CA ILE A 118 -7.13 -9.17 15.92
C ILE A 118 -7.43 -10.45 15.12
N GLN A 119 -8.67 -10.58 14.66
CA GLN A 119 -9.10 -11.74 13.90
C GLN A 119 -8.91 -11.52 12.39
N VAL A 120 -8.93 -12.62 11.63
CA VAL A 120 -8.90 -12.54 10.16
C VAL A 120 -10.09 -11.71 9.65
N GLY A 121 -9.79 -10.72 8.82
CA GLY A 121 -10.79 -9.80 8.28
C GLY A 121 -11.04 -8.53 9.11
N HIS A 122 -10.51 -8.41 10.34
CA HIS A 122 -10.55 -7.12 11.03
C HIS A 122 -9.80 -6.06 10.24
N LEU A 123 -10.43 -4.92 9.99
CA LEU A 123 -9.83 -3.83 9.24
C LEU A 123 -8.82 -3.05 10.09
N VAL A 124 -7.69 -2.72 9.49
CA VAL A 124 -6.65 -1.88 10.08
C VAL A 124 -6.38 -0.70 9.15
N VAL A 125 -6.40 0.50 9.72
CA VAL A 125 -6.04 1.74 9.03
C VAL A 125 -4.69 2.19 9.57
N PRO A 126 -3.58 1.99 8.83
CA PRO A 126 -2.26 2.34 9.28
C PRO A 126 -2.06 3.86 9.19
N TYR A 127 -1.95 4.53 10.35
CA TYR A 127 -1.64 5.96 10.39
C TYR A 127 -0.14 6.24 10.30
N SER A 128 0.70 5.26 10.59
CA SER A 128 2.16 5.33 10.50
C SER A 128 2.73 3.93 10.23
N ALA A 129 3.88 3.86 9.59
CA ALA A 129 4.62 2.64 9.30
C ALA A 129 6.04 2.72 9.84
N VAL A 130 6.50 1.68 10.56
CA VAL A 130 7.91 1.49 10.92
C VAL A 130 8.68 1.09 9.68
N ARG A 131 9.78 1.79 9.38
CA ARG A 131 10.56 1.71 8.15
C ARG A 131 11.67 0.67 8.29
N ASP A 132 11.36 -0.62 8.13
CA ASP A 132 12.34 -1.72 8.15
C ASP A 132 12.50 -2.31 6.73
N GLU A 133 12.59 -1.41 5.74
CA GLU A 133 12.71 -1.67 4.31
C GLU A 133 13.73 -0.70 3.69
N GLY A 134 14.12 -0.92 2.44
CA GLY A 134 15.21 -0.18 1.81
C GLY A 134 14.82 1.00 0.92
N VAL A 135 13.55 1.27 0.66
CA VAL A 135 13.09 2.20 -0.39
C VAL A 135 12.75 3.58 0.14
N SER A 136 11.99 3.66 1.23
CA SER A 136 11.51 4.93 1.76
C SER A 136 12.62 5.93 2.11
N TYR A 137 13.80 5.44 2.44
CA TYR A 137 15.00 6.24 2.75
C TYR A 137 15.54 7.01 1.54
N HIS A 138 15.19 6.63 0.31
CA HIS A 138 15.55 7.37 -0.91
C HIS A 138 14.59 8.53 -1.21
N TYR A 139 13.42 8.58 -0.56
CA TYR A 139 12.38 9.57 -0.82
C TYR A 139 12.19 10.59 0.32
N VAL A 140 12.49 10.21 1.55
CA VAL A 140 12.38 11.08 2.72
C VAL A 140 13.54 10.84 3.68
N GLU A 141 13.88 11.88 4.45
CA GLU A 141 14.98 11.79 5.42
C GLU A 141 14.87 10.56 6.34
N PRO A 142 16.01 9.98 6.76
CA PRO A 142 16.03 8.86 7.68
C PRO A 142 15.27 9.15 8.97
N SER A 143 14.32 8.30 9.29
CA SER A 143 13.56 8.33 10.53
C SER A 143 13.11 6.92 10.87
N ARG A 144 12.66 6.69 12.09
CA ARG A 144 12.19 5.38 12.55
C ARG A 144 10.91 4.96 11.85
N GLU A 145 10.03 5.90 11.65
CA GLU A 145 8.70 5.68 11.09
C GLU A 145 8.30 6.82 10.14
N ILE A 146 7.28 6.58 9.35
CA ILE A 146 6.68 7.54 8.44
C ILE A 146 5.16 7.53 8.59
N GLU A 147 4.57 8.72 8.66
CA GLU A 147 3.13 8.89 8.75
C GLU A 147 2.45 8.81 7.38
N CYS A 148 1.28 8.19 7.36
CA CYS A 148 0.35 8.25 6.23
C CYS A 148 -0.18 9.67 6.02
N ASN A 149 -0.68 9.95 4.82
CA ASN A 149 -1.32 11.23 4.51
C ASN A 149 -2.55 11.47 5.40
N GLN A 150 -2.52 12.54 6.21
CA GLN A 150 -3.57 12.81 7.21
C GLN A 150 -4.94 13.06 6.57
N HIS A 151 -4.99 13.67 5.38
CA HIS A 151 -6.25 13.87 4.66
C HIS A 151 -6.88 12.53 4.28
N ALA A 152 -6.08 11.59 3.77
CA ALA A 152 -6.55 10.24 3.44
C ALA A 152 -7.06 9.50 4.68
N ILE A 153 -6.33 9.57 5.80
CA ILE A 153 -6.77 8.99 7.08
C ILE A 153 -8.13 9.55 7.49
N ASN A 154 -8.30 10.86 7.46
CA ASN A 154 -9.55 11.52 7.87
C ASN A 154 -10.74 11.06 6.99
N ILE A 155 -10.53 10.88 5.68
CA ILE A 155 -11.56 10.39 4.76
C ILE A 155 -11.92 8.93 5.05
N ILE A 156 -10.92 8.07 5.26
CA ILE A 156 -11.15 6.66 5.61
C ILE A 156 -11.95 6.56 6.92
N GLU A 157 -11.50 7.26 7.97
CA GLU A 157 -12.16 7.23 9.28
C GLU A 157 -13.59 7.77 9.21
N LYS A 158 -13.79 8.87 8.48
CA LYS A 158 -15.14 9.44 8.30
C LYS A 158 -16.07 8.44 7.64
N LEU A 159 -15.67 7.83 6.53
CA LEU A 159 -16.48 6.82 5.83
C LEU A 159 -16.83 5.64 6.75
N PHE A 160 -15.83 5.13 7.49
CA PHE A 160 -16.03 3.98 8.36
C PHE A 160 -16.97 4.30 9.53
N GLN A 161 -16.88 5.51 10.07
CA GLN A 161 -17.81 5.98 11.10
C GLN A 161 -19.23 6.16 10.56
N ASP A 162 -19.39 6.82 9.41
CA ASP A 162 -20.69 7.06 8.78
C ASP A 162 -21.41 5.75 8.43
N GLU A 163 -20.68 4.67 8.11
CA GLU A 163 -21.23 3.36 7.75
C GLU A 163 -21.18 2.34 8.89
N ASN A 164 -20.74 2.74 10.09
CA ASN A 164 -20.60 1.86 11.25
C ASN A 164 -19.68 0.64 10.96
N ILE A 165 -18.62 0.82 10.16
CA ILE A 165 -17.63 -0.21 9.87
C ILE A 165 -16.60 -0.23 11.00
N PRO A 166 -16.42 -1.34 11.72
CA PRO A 166 -15.43 -1.44 12.76
C PRO A 166 -14.01 -1.51 12.17
N TYR A 167 -13.07 -0.78 12.75
CA TYR A 167 -11.66 -0.75 12.34
C TYR A 167 -10.73 -0.47 13.51
N ILE A 168 -9.44 -0.75 13.32
CA ILE A 168 -8.36 -0.44 14.24
C ILE A 168 -7.46 0.61 13.55
N LYS A 169 -7.30 1.79 14.15
CA LYS A 169 -6.31 2.75 13.73
C LYS A 169 -5.02 2.50 14.48
N ALA A 170 -3.96 2.09 13.80
CA ALA A 170 -2.72 1.67 14.45
C ALA A 170 -1.49 1.88 13.56
N LYS A 171 -0.32 1.55 14.08
CA LYS A 171 0.91 1.46 13.29
C LYS A 171 1.03 0.09 12.63
N THR A 172 1.66 0.06 11.46
CA THR A 172 2.13 -1.17 10.81
C THR A 172 3.66 -1.21 10.80
N TRP A 173 4.23 -2.38 10.63
CA TRP A 173 5.65 -2.59 10.39
C TRP A 173 5.85 -2.97 8.93
N THR A 174 6.60 -2.17 8.17
CA THR A 174 6.98 -2.52 6.80
C THR A 174 8.34 -3.19 6.80
N THR A 175 8.43 -4.42 6.27
CA THR A 175 9.67 -5.19 6.18
C THR A 175 9.91 -5.71 4.75
N ASP A 176 11.17 -5.72 4.29
CA ASP A 176 11.56 -6.38 3.03
C ASP A 176 11.79 -7.90 3.19
N ALA A 177 11.72 -8.42 4.42
CA ALA A 177 12.20 -9.76 4.72
C ALA A 177 11.27 -10.53 5.67
N PHE A 178 10.09 -10.92 5.21
CA PHE A 178 9.09 -11.60 6.03
C PHE A 178 9.59 -12.93 6.63
N TYR A 179 10.51 -13.65 5.99
CA TYR A 179 11.16 -14.83 6.60
C TYR A 179 12.16 -14.47 7.71
N ARG A 180 12.31 -13.19 8.03
CA ARG A 180 13.17 -12.68 9.13
C ARG A 180 12.37 -11.94 10.21
N GLU A 181 11.08 -12.17 10.29
CA GLU A 181 10.19 -11.72 11.36
C GLU A 181 10.39 -12.60 12.60
N THR A 182 11.52 -12.41 13.28
CA THR A 182 11.87 -13.18 14.48
C THR A 182 11.08 -12.72 15.70
N GLU A 183 10.94 -13.57 16.72
CA GLU A 183 10.22 -13.25 17.97
C GLU A 183 10.69 -11.94 18.60
N ASP A 184 12.01 -11.70 18.65
CA ASP A 184 12.57 -10.46 19.20
C ASP A 184 12.20 -9.23 18.38
N LYS A 185 12.20 -9.35 17.04
CA LYS A 185 11.74 -8.27 16.15
C LYS A 185 10.24 -8.00 16.35
N ILE A 186 9.43 -9.03 16.36
CA ILE A 186 7.98 -8.91 16.60
C ILE A 186 7.72 -8.22 17.94
N ALA A 187 8.37 -8.68 19.02
CA ALA A 187 8.23 -8.08 20.34
C ALA A 187 8.60 -6.59 20.34
N LEU A 188 9.70 -6.22 19.66
CA LEU A 188 10.10 -4.82 19.52
C LEU A 188 9.06 -4.00 18.75
N ARG A 189 8.52 -4.50 17.62
CA ARG A 189 7.51 -3.80 16.82
C ARG A 189 6.20 -3.62 17.61
N VAL A 190 5.81 -4.62 18.39
CA VAL A 190 4.64 -4.50 19.28
C VAL A 190 4.86 -3.40 20.34
N LEU A 191 6.06 -3.32 20.93
CA LEU A 191 6.42 -2.23 21.87
C LEU A 191 6.40 -0.84 21.21
N GLU A 192 6.68 -0.75 19.92
CA GLU A 192 6.58 0.48 19.13
C GLU A 192 5.14 0.83 18.74
N GLY A 193 4.17 -0.03 19.05
CA GLY A 193 2.74 0.16 18.78
C GLY A 193 2.27 -0.39 17.44
N CYS A 194 3.08 -1.22 16.76
CA CYS A 194 2.63 -1.92 15.56
C CYS A 194 1.64 -3.03 15.94
N VAL A 195 0.56 -3.14 15.17
CA VAL A 195 -0.43 -4.22 15.30
C VAL A 195 -0.38 -5.18 14.12
N THR A 196 0.23 -4.75 13.02
CA THR A 196 0.39 -5.53 11.79
C THR A 196 1.80 -5.40 11.23
N VAL A 197 2.16 -6.33 10.34
CA VAL A 197 3.35 -6.33 9.49
C VAL A 197 2.92 -6.53 8.03
N GLU A 198 3.54 -5.81 7.14
CA GLU A 198 3.37 -5.90 5.69
C GLU A 198 4.68 -5.47 4.99
N MET A 199 4.69 -5.28 3.67
CA MET A 199 5.94 -5.10 2.94
C MET A 199 6.02 -3.79 2.12
N GLU A 200 5.03 -2.87 2.18
CA GLU A 200 4.94 -1.76 1.22
C GLU A 200 4.57 -0.38 1.81
N ALA A 201 3.88 -0.32 2.93
CA ALA A 201 3.29 0.91 3.48
C ALA A 201 4.29 2.06 3.60
N ALA A 202 5.47 1.82 4.18
CA ALA A 202 6.48 2.86 4.36
C ALA A 202 6.95 3.44 3.02
N ALA A 203 7.15 2.60 2.01
CA ALA A 203 7.53 3.03 0.67
C ALA A 203 6.40 3.83 -0.01
N PHE A 204 5.15 3.37 0.06
CA PHE A 204 3.99 4.09 -0.47
C PHE A 204 3.83 5.47 0.18
N PHE A 205 3.96 5.55 1.51
CA PHE A 205 3.84 6.83 2.23
C PHE A 205 4.98 7.78 1.86
N ALA A 206 6.21 7.26 1.69
CA ALA A 206 7.37 8.06 1.31
C ALA A 206 7.25 8.61 -0.12
N VAL A 207 6.95 7.75 -1.10
CA VAL A 207 6.79 8.14 -2.51
C VAL A 207 5.63 9.12 -2.66
N SER A 208 4.47 8.86 -2.06
CA SER A 208 3.31 9.75 -2.14
C SER A 208 3.59 11.13 -1.56
N ARG A 209 4.31 11.20 -0.43
CA ARG A 209 4.77 12.47 0.17
C ARG A 209 5.73 13.20 -0.75
N PHE A 210 6.74 12.51 -1.28
CA PHE A 210 7.75 13.08 -2.17
C PHE A 210 7.14 13.64 -3.46
N ARG A 211 6.18 12.91 -4.04
CA ARG A 211 5.47 13.30 -5.28
C ARG A 211 4.23 14.16 -5.06
N ASN A 212 3.91 14.48 -3.80
CA ASN A 212 2.77 15.33 -3.42
C ASN A 212 1.43 14.82 -3.98
N VAL A 213 1.15 13.55 -3.79
CA VAL A 213 -0.13 12.90 -4.10
C VAL A 213 -0.82 12.40 -2.85
N VAL A 214 -2.13 12.18 -2.90
CA VAL A 214 -2.91 11.67 -1.77
C VAL A 214 -2.94 10.16 -1.83
N LEU A 215 -2.44 9.51 -0.78
CA LEU A 215 -2.48 8.06 -0.65
C LEU A 215 -2.88 7.65 0.76
N GLY A 216 -3.85 6.75 0.86
CA GLY A 216 -4.23 6.04 2.07
C GLY A 216 -4.12 4.53 1.91
N GLN A 217 -4.13 3.82 3.02
CA GLN A 217 -4.09 2.35 3.02
C GLN A 217 -5.13 1.76 3.96
N ILE A 218 -5.75 0.67 3.54
CA ILE A 218 -6.69 -0.13 4.32
C ILE A 218 -6.22 -1.58 4.26
N LEU A 219 -5.92 -2.16 5.41
CA LEU A 219 -5.47 -3.54 5.53
C LEU A 219 -6.55 -4.39 6.21
N PHE A 220 -6.53 -5.70 5.99
CA PHE A 220 -7.20 -6.62 6.90
C PHE A 220 -6.18 -7.52 7.60
N GLY A 221 -6.46 -7.88 8.86
CA GLY A 221 -5.67 -8.86 9.59
C GLY A 221 -5.75 -10.23 8.89
N GLY A 222 -4.63 -10.71 8.41
CA GLY A 222 -4.47 -11.98 7.70
C GLY A 222 -4.01 -13.09 8.63
N ASP A 223 -2.80 -13.60 8.40
CA ASP A 223 -2.11 -14.58 9.22
C ASP A 223 -1.73 -14.03 10.61
N ASP A 224 -1.43 -14.91 11.54
CA ASP A 224 -1.17 -14.56 12.94
C ASP A 224 0.25 -14.91 13.35
N LEU A 225 0.99 -13.88 13.74
CA LEU A 225 2.34 -13.98 14.31
C LEU A 225 2.35 -13.68 15.82
N SER A 226 1.18 -13.45 16.45
CA SER A 226 1.09 -13.12 17.89
C SER A 226 1.17 -14.35 18.81
N GLY A 227 1.13 -15.55 18.24
CA GLY A 227 1.25 -16.83 18.93
C GLY A 227 2.70 -17.32 19.04
N VAL A 228 2.88 -18.49 19.65
CA VAL A 228 4.18 -19.21 19.67
C VAL A 228 4.51 -19.77 18.28
N GLU A 229 3.50 -20.21 17.56
CA GLU A 229 3.61 -20.75 16.22
C GLU A 229 2.88 -19.81 15.24
N TRP A 230 3.41 -19.70 14.04
CA TRP A 230 2.74 -18.98 12.95
C TRP A 230 1.44 -19.69 12.55
N ASP A 231 0.35 -18.95 12.46
CA ASP A 231 -0.94 -19.45 11.95
C ASP A 231 -1.34 -18.72 10.67
N SER A 232 -1.38 -19.45 9.57
CA SER A 232 -1.78 -18.89 8.27
C SER A 232 -3.23 -18.41 8.23
N ARG A 233 -4.11 -18.87 9.14
CA ARG A 233 -5.56 -18.56 9.16
C ARG A 233 -6.23 -18.67 7.78
N ARG A 234 -5.55 -19.29 6.81
CA ARG A 234 -5.94 -19.37 5.38
C ARG A 234 -6.30 -18.00 4.79
N TRP A 235 -5.54 -16.96 5.16
CA TRP A 235 -5.82 -15.57 4.77
C TRP A 235 -5.91 -15.40 3.24
N ASN A 236 -5.16 -16.18 2.48
CA ASN A 236 -5.11 -16.14 1.02
C ASN A 236 -6.34 -16.77 0.32
N SER A 237 -7.23 -17.42 1.06
CA SER A 237 -8.48 -18.01 0.55
C SER A 237 -9.74 -17.31 1.11
N ARG A 238 -9.62 -16.06 1.55
CA ARG A 238 -10.71 -15.25 2.10
C ARG A 238 -11.34 -14.36 1.02
N GLU A 239 -11.93 -14.98 0.01
CA GLU A 239 -12.44 -14.31 -1.18
C GLU A 239 -13.46 -13.20 -0.87
N GLU A 240 -14.41 -13.46 0.02
CA GLU A 240 -15.42 -12.46 0.41
C GLU A 240 -14.81 -11.23 1.09
N ILE A 241 -13.85 -11.43 2.00
CA ILE A 241 -13.14 -10.33 2.67
C ILE A 241 -12.36 -9.50 1.64
N ARG A 242 -11.67 -10.15 0.73
CA ARG A 242 -10.87 -9.51 -0.32
C ARG A 242 -11.74 -8.70 -1.28
N ARG A 243 -12.85 -9.27 -1.72
CA ARG A 243 -13.83 -8.58 -2.59
C ARG A 243 -14.42 -7.37 -1.89
N SER A 244 -14.90 -7.55 -0.66
CA SER A 244 -15.49 -6.46 0.13
C SER A 244 -14.49 -5.35 0.40
N LEU A 245 -13.21 -5.67 0.63
CA LEU A 245 -12.18 -4.66 0.85
C LEU A 245 -11.85 -3.88 -0.42
N VAL A 246 -11.82 -4.52 -1.60
CA VAL A 246 -11.65 -3.80 -2.88
C VAL A 246 -12.83 -2.85 -3.13
N GLU A 247 -14.06 -3.29 -2.89
CA GLU A 247 -15.24 -2.45 -3.03
C GLU A 247 -15.23 -1.26 -2.06
N LEU A 248 -14.89 -1.50 -0.80
CA LEU A 248 -14.72 -0.45 0.20
C LEU A 248 -13.60 0.53 -0.20
N SER A 249 -12.53 0.03 -0.82
CA SER A 249 -11.44 0.85 -1.32
C SER A 249 -11.85 1.74 -2.49
N PHE A 250 -12.68 1.27 -3.40
CA PHE A 250 -13.27 2.11 -4.45
C PHE A 250 -14.08 3.25 -3.85
N LYS A 251 -14.98 2.91 -2.92
CA LYS A 251 -15.84 3.87 -2.24
C LYS A 251 -15.05 4.95 -1.50
N THR A 252 -14.00 4.53 -0.81
CA THR A 252 -13.10 5.43 -0.06
C THR A 252 -12.28 6.31 -1.01
N CYS A 253 -11.68 5.72 -2.04
CA CYS A 253 -10.82 6.41 -2.99
C CYS A 253 -11.55 7.56 -3.71
N LEU A 254 -12.81 7.37 -4.07
CA LEU A 254 -13.63 8.39 -4.72
C LEU A 254 -14.06 9.56 -3.81
N GLN A 255 -13.72 9.50 -2.53
CA GLN A 255 -13.95 10.59 -1.55
C GLN A 255 -12.66 11.38 -1.24
N LEU A 256 -11.47 10.89 -1.68
CA LEU A 256 -10.22 11.63 -1.56
C LEU A 256 -10.27 12.91 -2.45
#